data_422a250b0496f7597af7b352a3bceaaa
#
_entry.id   422a250b0496f7597af7b352a3bceaaa
#
_cell.length_a   1.000
_cell.length_b   1.000
_cell.length_c   1.000
_cell.angle_alpha   90.00
_cell.angle_beta   90.00
_cell.angle_gamma   90.00
#
_symmetry.space_group_name_H-M   'P 1'
#
loop_
_entity.id
_entity.type
_entity.pdbx_description
1 polymer ?
#
loop_
_entity_poly.entity_id
_entity_poly.type
_entity_poly.pdbx_seq_one_letter_code
_entity_poly.pdbx_strand_id
1 'polypeptide(L)' 'MIRTTATDLNKHPGKYINQALSEPVIVERSGYPVAVMVSYERYLQLEDAYWGELAIKADQEKTLSKKATMDFLLGDE' A
#
# COMPACT_ATOMS: atom_id res chain seq x y z
N MET A 1 -0.87 9.34 -11.96
CA MET A 1 -1.04 9.33 -10.49
C MET A 1 -2.18 10.26 -10.11
N ILE A 2 -3.08 9.78 -9.31
CA ILE A 2 -4.27 10.52 -8.92
C ILE A 2 -4.06 11.10 -7.52
N ARG A 3 -4.59 12.30 -7.28
CA ARG A 3 -4.54 12.91 -5.96
C ARG A 3 -5.95 13.18 -5.47
N THR A 4 -6.20 12.93 -4.21
CA THR A 4 -7.47 13.23 -3.59
C THR A 4 -7.25 13.67 -2.15
N THR A 5 -8.29 14.20 -1.53
CA THR A 5 -8.24 14.56 -0.12
C THR A 5 -8.92 13.47 0.70
N ALA A 6 -8.60 13.44 2.00
CA ALA A 6 -9.25 12.49 2.89
C ALA A 6 -10.77 12.71 2.91
N THR A 7 -11.20 13.97 2.80
CA THR A 7 -12.63 14.30 2.77
C THR A 7 -13.30 13.71 1.53
N ASP A 8 -12.71 13.91 0.36
CA ASP A 8 -13.27 13.36 -0.89
C ASP A 8 -13.25 11.85 -0.89
N LEU A 9 -12.20 11.24 -0.36
CA LEU A 9 -12.15 9.80 -0.25
C LEU A 9 -13.29 9.27 0.61
N ASN A 10 -13.58 9.95 1.72
CA ASN A 10 -14.68 9.54 2.59
C ASN A 10 -16.03 9.67 1.91
N LYS A 11 -16.18 10.63 1.00
CA LYS A 11 -17.43 10.82 0.27
C LYS A 11 -17.61 9.83 -0.87
N HIS A 12 -16.51 9.43 -1.50
CA HIS A 12 -16.57 8.60 -2.71
C HIS A 12 -15.55 7.46 -2.64
N PRO A 13 -15.64 6.61 -1.61
CA PRO A 13 -14.61 5.56 -1.45
C PRO A 13 -14.57 4.59 -2.62
N GLY A 14 -15.72 4.17 -3.15
CA GLY A 14 -15.75 3.22 -4.24
C GLY A 14 -15.08 3.74 -5.50
N LYS A 15 -15.25 5.03 -5.78
CA LYS A 15 -14.63 5.68 -6.92
C LYS A 15 -13.11 5.59 -6.84
N TYR A 16 -12.55 5.96 -5.70
CA TYR A 16 -11.10 6.00 -5.54
C TYR A 16 -10.50 4.61 -5.40
N ILE A 17 -11.23 3.68 -4.82
CA ILE A 17 -10.79 2.29 -4.79
C ILE A 17 -10.66 1.74 -6.21
N ASN A 18 -11.65 2.00 -7.07
CA ASN A 18 -11.58 1.57 -8.46
C ASN A 18 -10.41 2.23 -9.19
N GLN A 19 -10.17 3.51 -8.95
CA GLN A 19 -9.04 4.20 -9.56
C GLN A 19 -7.70 3.61 -9.10
N ALA A 20 -7.62 3.20 -7.84
CA ALA A 20 -6.41 2.61 -7.31
C ALA A 20 -6.05 1.28 -7.96
N LEU A 21 -7.02 0.61 -8.57
CA LEU A 21 -6.74 -0.62 -9.31
C LEU A 21 -5.93 -0.36 -10.58
N SER A 22 -5.99 0.85 -11.11
CA SER A 22 -5.29 1.21 -12.34
C SER A 22 -4.01 2.00 -12.09
N GLU A 23 -4.03 2.91 -11.12
CA GLU A 23 -2.86 3.70 -10.80
C GLU A 23 -2.92 4.18 -9.35
N PRO A 24 -1.77 4.53 -8.75
CA PRO A 24 -1.77 4.97 -7.36
C PRO A 24 -2.62 6.21 -7.13
N VAL A 25 -3.30 6.23 -5.98
CA VAL A 25 -4.09 7.37 -5.53
C VAL A 25 -3.45 7.93 -4.27
N ILE A 26 -2.99 9.16 -4.34
CA ILE A 26 -2.39 9.85 -3.20
C ILE A 26 -3.49 10.54 -2.42
N VAL A 27 -3.55 10.23 -1.12
CA VAL A 27 -4.53 10.84 -0.22
C VAL A 27 -3.83 11.94 0.57
N GLU A 28 -4.40 13.15 0.51
CA GLU A 28 -3.83 14.31 1.17
C GLU A 28 -4.73 14.78 2.30
N ARG A 29 -4.10 15.34 3.33
CA ARG A 29 -4.80 15.98 4.44
C ARG A 29 -4.09 17.28 4.70
N SER A 30 -4.88 18.39 4.71
CA SER A 30 -4.33 19.74 4.96
C SER A 30 -3.18 20.08 4.01
N GLY A 31 -3.28 19.64 2.77
CA GLY A 31 -2.28 19.93 1.74
C GLY A 31 -1.06 19.04 1.75
N TYR A 32 -1.02 18.04 2.63
CA TYR A 32 0.12 17.13 2.73
C TYR A 32 -0.27 15.70 2.41
N PRO A 33 0.54 14.97 1.64
CA PRO A 33 0.26 13.55 1.40
C PRO A 33 0.44 12.75 2.69
N VAL A 34 -0.59 11.97 3.04
CA VAL A 34 -0.57 11.16 4.27
C VAL A 34 -0.71 9.68 3.98
N ALA A 35 -1.16 9.30 2.78
CA ALA A 35 -1.36 7.91 2.42
C ALA A 35 -1.36 7.74 0.92
N VAL A 36 -1.13 6.52 0.48
CA VAL A 36 -1.24 6.15 -0.93
C VAL A 36 -2.07 4.88 -1.02
N MET A 37 -3.04 4.88 -1.93
CA MET A 37 -3.84 3.69 -2.22
C MET A 37 -3.34 3.07 -3.51
N VAL A 38 -3.07 1.78 -3.47
CA VAL A 38 -2.67 1.01 -4.66
C VAL A 38 -3.43 -0.30 -4.67
N SER A 39 -3.47 -0.96 -5.82
CA SER A 39 -4.05 -2.28 -5.88
C SER A 39 -3.22 -3.24 -5.02
N TYR A 40 -3.88 -4.29 -4.54
CA TYR A 40 -3.17 -5.31 -3.76
C TYR A 40 -2.05 -5.93 -4.58
N GLU A 41 -2.31 -6.18 -5.85
CA GLU A 41 -1.30 -6.72 -6.75
C GLU A 41 -0.08 -5.79 -6.85
N ARG A 42 -0.33 -4.50 -7.00
CA ARG A 42 0.75 -3.51 -7.07
C ARG A 42 1.55 -3.46 -5.77
N TYR A 43 0.84 -3.53 -4.64
CA TYR A 43 1.50 -3.53 -3.34
C TYR A 43 2.44 -4.72 -3.21
N LEU A 44 2.00 -5.90 -3.64
CA LEU A 44 2.86 -7.09 -3.58
C LEU A 44 4.09 -6.94 -4.46
N GLN A 45 3.95 -6.34 -5.64
CA GLN A 45 5.09 -6.09 -6.52
C GLN A 45 6.09 -5.14 -5.87
N LEU A 46 5.60 -4.08 -5.25
CA LEU A 46 6.47 -3.12 -4.58
C LEU A 46 7.17 -3.74 -3.37
N GLU A 47 6.46 -4.56 -2.62
CA GLU A 47 7.03 -5.24 -1.47
C GLU A 47 8.10 -6.24 -1.91
N ASP A 48 7.85 -7.00 -2.95
CA ASP A 48 8.82 -7.95 -3.46
C ASP A 48 10.09 -7.25 -3.95
N ALA A 49 9.95 -6.13 -4.64
CA ALA A 49 11.10 -5.37 -5.10
C ALA A 49 11.93 -4.86 -3.92
N TYR A 50 11.26 -4.34 -2.91
CA TYR A 50 11.92 -3.82 -1.72
C TYR A 50 12.66 -4.94 -0.98
N TRP A 51 11.97 -6.03 -0.68
CA TRP A 51 12.57 -7.15 0.03
C TRP A 51 13.61 -7.88 -0.79
N GLY A 52 13.47 -7.84 -2.12
CA GLY A 52 14.46 -8.41 -3.01
C GLY A 52 15.81 -7.75 -2.85
N GLU A 53 15.85 -6.43 -2.67
CA GLU A 53 17.08 -5.72 -2.42
C GLU A 53 17.68 -6.08 -1.07
N LEU A 54 16.86 -6.23 -0.05
CA LEU A 54 17.31 -6.55 1.30
C LEU A 54 17.71 -8.00 1.46
N ALA A 55 17.26 -8.88 0.57
CA ALA A 55 17.53 -10.31 0.66
C ALA A 55 19.02 -10.62 0.68
N ILE A 56 19.82 -9.81 0.02
CA ILE A 56 21.27 -10.00 -0.02
C ILE A 56 21.88 -9.86 1.38
N LYS A 57 21.26 -9.06 2.23
CA LYS A 57 21.81 -8.73 3.55
C LYS A 57 21.13 -9.48 4.68
N ALA A 58 19.89 -9.91 4.51
CA ALA A 58 19.09 -10.41 5.63
C ALA A 58 17.99 -11.34 5.18
N ASP A 59 18.34 -12.46 4.56
CA ASP A 59 17.36 -13.42 4.05
C ASP A 59 16.33 -13.85 5.08
N GLN A 60 16.80 -14.21 6.27
CA GLN A 60 15.91 -14.72 7.31
C GLN A 60 14.99 -13.62 7.85
N GLU A 61 15.52 -12.44 8.02
CA GLU A 61 14.72 -11.31 8.47
C GLU A 61 13.67 -10.93 7.46
N LYS A 62 14.03 -11.01 6.19
CA LYS A 62 13.08 -10.75 5.10
C LYS A 62 11.88 -11.69 5.22
N THR A 63 12.14 -12.96 5.40
CA THR A 63 11.07 -13.95 5.49
C THR A 63 10.19 -13.71 6.70
N LEU A 64 10.79 -13.43 7.85
CA LEU A 64 10.03 -13.17 9.06
C LEU A 64 9.20 -11.90 8.95
N SER A 65 9.78 -10.84 8.40
CA SER A 65 9.07 -9.58 8.25
C SER A 65 7.89 -9.71 7.32
N LYS A 66 8.07 -10.40 6.20
CA LYS A 66 7.00 -10.59 5.25
C LYS A 66 5.85 -11.41 5.87
N LYS A 67 6.20 -12.45 6.59
CA LYS A 67 5.21 -13.29 7.26
C LYS A 67 4.47 -12.50 8.33
N ALA A 68 5.18 -11.73 9.12
CA ALA A 68 4.56 -10.90 10.16
C ALA A 68 3.60 -9.89 9.57
N THR A 69 3.97 -9.28 8.45
CA THR A 69 3.11 -8.31 7.77
C THR A 69 1.84 -8.99 7.26
N MET A 70 1.98 -10.15 6.66
CA MET A 70 0.81 -10.88 6.17
C MET A 70 -0.09 -11.31 7.32
N ASP A 71 0.49 -11.79 8.42
CA ASP A 71 -0.28 -12.18 9.59
C ASP A 71 -1.04 -10.98 10.17
N PHE A 72 -0.42 -9.83 10.20
CA PHE A 72 -1.06 -8.62 10.67
C PHE A 72 -2.27 -8.27 9.82
N LEU A 73 -2.11 -8.31 8.50
CA LEU A 73 -3.19 -7.96 7.58
C LEU A 73 -4.33 -8.97 7.62
N LEU A 74 -4.00 -10.25 7.76
CA LEU A 74 -5.01 -11.31 7.76
C LEU A 74 -5.60 -11.54 9.14
N GLY A 75 -4.81 -11.32 10.17
CA GLY A 75 -5.24 -11.55 11.53
C GLY A 75 -6.25 -10.54 12.04
N ASP A 76 -6.40 -9.44 11.33
CA ASP A 76 -7.34 -8.38 11.69
C ASP A 76 -8.78 -8.75 11.39
N GLU A 77 -8.97 -9.84 10.73
CA GLU A 77 -10.32 -10.33 10.44
C GLU A 77 -10.82 -11.20 11.59
#